data_f0688c70a352c9ff70b19e93c925bfb1
#
_entry.id   f0688c70a352c9ff70b19e93c925bfb1
#
_cell.length_a   1.000
_cell.length_b   1.000
_cell.length_c   1.000
_cell.angle_alpha   90.00
_cell.angle_beta   90.00
_cell.angle_gamma   90.00
#
_symmetry.space_group_name_H-M   'P 1'
#
loop_
_entity.id
_entity.type
_entity.pdbx_description
1 polymer ?
#
loop_
_entity_poly.entity_id
_entity_poly.type
_entity_poly.pdbx_seq_one_letter_code
_entity_poly.pdbx_strand_id
1 'polypeptide(L)'
;YHEGHPAFDQDVVVVGGGNSAAEAALDLFRAGGRVTLVHFGPDFDKRIKPWILPDLENRIREGAIGVRWESRVTAIEPGATVVRTPKGEERLHARFVYVMTGFAPNTQLLREAGVPVDEETGIPAHDPDSLETTVPGLFIAGVVVAGYDANKVFIENGRFHGDKIVARLLGRPVPPAPRLSAELDT
;
A
#
# COMPACT_ATOMS: atom_id res chain seq x y z
N TYR A 1 -10.54 -3.54 -5.35
CA TYR A 1 -10.15 -4.04 -6.67
C TYR A 1 -9.94 -5.55 -6.62
N HIS A 2 -10.51 -6.29 -7.56
CA HIS A 2 -10.34 -7.74 -7.69
C HIS A 2 -9.83 -8.12 -9.07
N GLU A 3 -10.42 -7.55 -10.14
CA GLU A 3 -10.12 -7.88 -11.53
C GLU A 3 -10.46 -6.72 -12.47
N GLY A 4 -9.83 -6.69 -13.66
CA GLY A 4 -10.04 -5.65 -14.66
C GLY A 4 -11.27 -5.84 -15.54
N HIS A 5 -11.80 -7.05 -15.66
CA HIS A 5 -12.84 -7.40 -16.65
C HIS A 5 -14.11 -6.52 -16.63
N PRO A 6 -14.67 -6.10 -15.47
CA PRO A 6 -15.82 -5.20 -15.44
C PRO A 6 -15.57 -3.83 -16.05
N ALA A 7 -14.30 -3.46 -16.25
CA ALA A 7 -13.90 -2.17 -16.82
C ALA A 7 -13.78 -2.18 -18.36
N PHE A 8 -14.11 -3.28 -19.03
CA PHE A 8 -14.07 -3.35 -20.49
C PHE A 8 -14.89 -2.22 -21.12
N ASP A 9 -14.26 -1.48 -22.04
CA ASP A 9 -14.82 -0.30 -22.72
C ASP A 9 -15.40 0.79 -21.78
N GLN A 10 -14.88 0.89 -20.55
CA GLN A 10 -15.29 1.89 -19.58
C GLN A 10 -14.15 2.88 -19.29
N ASP A 11 -14.55 4.12 -18.90
CA ASP A 11 -13.61 5.09 -18.36
C ASP A 11 -13.35 4.80 -16.88
N VAL A 12 -12.08 4.71 -16.51
CA VAL A 12 -11.64 4.30 -15.19
C VAL A 12 -10.60 5.27 -14.65
N VAL A 13 -10.80 5.69 -13.41
CA VAL A 13 -9.81 6.48 -12.66
C VAL A 13 -9.16 5.58 -11.59
N VAL A 14 -7.83 5.52 -11.60
CA VAL A 14 -7.03 4.87 -10.54
C VAL A 14 -6.30 5.96 -9.75
N VAL A 15 -6.55 6.03 -8.45
CA VAL A 15 -5.96 7.03 -7.55
C VAL A 15 -4.81 6.40 -6.79
N GLY A 16 -3.59 6.85 -7.04
CA GLY A 16 -2.38 6.33 -6.40
C GLY A 16 -1.17 6.36 -7.32
N GLY A 17 0.01 6.10 -6.77
CA GLY A 17 1.28 6.09 -7.52
C GLY A 17 2.25 5.01 -7.04
N GLY A 18 1.77 4.08 -6.19
CA GLY A 18 2.54 2.94 -5.72
C GLY A 18 2.27 1.66 -6.52
N ASN A 19 2.84 0.55 -6.05
CA ASN A 19 2.78 -0.74 -6.72
C ASN A 19 1.36 -1.21 -7.04
N SER A 20 0.43 -1.12 -6.08
CA SER A 20 -0.96 -1.55 -6.28
C SER A 20 -1.69 -0.71 -7.34
N ALA A 21 -1.41 0.60 -7.41
CA ALA A 21 -1.97 1.46 -8.44
C ALA A 21 -1.43 1.11 -9.82
N ALA A 22 -0.12 0.82 -9.93
CA ALA A 22 0.53 0.42 -11.17
C ALA A 22 -0.02 -0.92 -11.68
N GLU A 23 -0.11 -1.94 -10.81
CA GLU A 23 -0.67 -3.25 -11.16
C GLU A 23 -2.13 -3.14 -11.59
N ALA A 24 -2.96 -2.41 -10.83
CA ALA A 24 -4.37 -2.22 -11.17
C ALA A 24 -4.54 -1.48 -12.51
N ALA A 25 -3.76 -0.41 -12.75
CA ALA A 25 -3.85 0.35 -13.99
C ALA A 25 -3.50 -0.50 -15.22
N LEU A 26 -2.46 -1.32 -15.14
CA LEU A 26 -2.07 -2.23 -16.22
C LEU A 26 -3.10 -3.34 -16.45
N ASP A 27 -3.64 -3.92 -15.39
CA ASP A 27 -4.65 -4.97 -15.52
C ASP A 27 -5.96 -4.43 -16.10
N LEU A 28 -6.43 -3.27 -15.64
CA LEU A 28 -7.59 -2.57 -16.18
C LEU A 28 -7.40 -2.20 -17.66
N PHE A 29 -6.20 -1.71 -18.02
CA PHE A 29 -5.86 -1.42 -19.41
C PHE A 29 -5.89 -2.68 -20.28
N ARG A 30 -5.27 -3.77 -19.83
CA ARG A 30 -5.25 -5.07 -20.54
C ARG A 30 -6.65 -5.65 -20.71
N ALA A 31 -7.54 -5.39 -19.76
CA ALA A 31 -8.95 -5.74 -19.84
C ALA A 31 -9.77 -4.84 -20.78
N GLY A 32 -9.15 -3.84 -21.42
CA GLY A 32 -9.81 -2.94 -22.38
C GLY A 32 -10.45 -1.70 -21.76
N GLY A 33 -10.12 -1.36 -20.52
CA GLY A 33 -10.54 -0.11 -19.87
C GLY A 33 -9.74 1.11 -20.36
N ARG A 34 -10.38 2.28 -20.44
CA ARG A 34 -9.72 3.57 -20.67
C ARG A 34 -9.26 4.15 -19.34
N VAL A 35 -7.99 3.93 -19.00
CA VAL A 35 -7.45 4.20 -17.67
C VAL A 35 -6.82 5.58 -17.59
N THR A 36 -7.15 6.31 -16.53
CA THR A 36 -6.45 7.53 -16.09
C THR A 36 -5.97 7.36 -14.65
N LEU A 37 -4.64 7.47 -14.45
CA LEU A 37 -4.01 7.55 -13.14
C LEU A 37 -4.06 8.98 -12.59
N VAL A 38 -4.35 9.13 -11.31
CA VAL A 38 -4.27 10.40 -10.58
C VAL A 38 -3.32 10.21 -9.41
N HIS A 39 -2.20 10.93 -9.42
CA HIS A 39 -1.18 10.83 -8.37
C HIS A 39 -0.77 12.21 -7.84
N PHE A 40 -0.59 12.32 -6.53
CA PHE A 40 -0.24 13.58 -5.87
C PHE A 40 1.23 13.98 -6.03
N GLY A 41 2.09 13.03 -6.33
CA GLY A 41 3.52 13.27 -6.58
C GLY A 41 3.82 13.63 -8.03
N PRO A 42 5.05 14.13 -8.29
CA PRO A 42 5.51 14.44 -9.65
C PRO A 42 5.92 13.19 -10.43
N ASP A 43 6.08 12.05 -9.76
CA ASP A 43 6.56 10.78 -10.32
C ASP A 43 6.00 9.60 -9.52
N PHE A 44 6.18 8.39 -10.04
CA PHE A 44 5.81 7.16 -9.35
C PHE A 44 6.68 6.88 -8.12
N ASP A 45 6.14 6.10 -7.18
CA ASP A 45 6.90 5.60 -6.04
C ASP A 45 8.06 4.70 -6.53
N LYS A 46 9.28 4.98 -6.05
CA LYS A 46 10.48 4.19 -6.39
C LYS A 46 10.41 2.72 -5.97
N ARG A 47 9.43 2.36 -5.12
CA ARG A 47 9.18 1.00 -4.65
C ARG A 47 8.28 0.18 -5.57
N ILE A 48 7.85 0.72 -6.72
CA ILE A 48 7.17 -0.11 -7.72
C ILE A 48 8.15 -1.17 -8.22
N LYS A 49 7.66 -2.41 -8.28
CA LYS A 49 8.46 -3.57 -8.72
C LYS A 49 9.11 -3.30 -10.08
N PRO A 50 10.41 -3.61 -10.25
CA PRO A 50 11.17 -3.24 -11.45
C PRO A 50 10.66 -3.90 -12.74
N TRP A 51 9.88 -4.97 -12.64
CA TRP A 51 9.26 -5.60 -13.81
C TRP A 51 7.89 -5.04 -14.19
N ILE A 52 7.31 -4.15 -13.36
CA ILE A 52 5.99 -3.52 -13.59
C ILE A 52 6.17 -2.12 -14.18
N LEU A 53 7.06 -1.33 -13.59
CA LEU A 53 7.23 0.08 -13.91
C LEU A 53 7.51 0.34 -15.40
N PRO A 54 8.41 -0.42 -16.10
CA PRO A 54 8.70 -0.16 -17.51
C PRO A 54 7.50 -0.33 -18.43
N ASP A 55 6.61 -1.31 -18.17
CA ASP A 55 5.40 -1.49 -19.00
C ASP A 55 4.42 -0.33 -18.76
N LEU A 56 4.21 0.08 -17.50
CA LEU A 56 3.36 1.21 -17.19
C LEU A 56 3.84 2.52 -17.85
N GLU A 57 5.13 2.81 -17.76
CA GLU A 57 5.74 4.00 -18.38
C GLU A 57 5.60 3.96 -19.91
N ASN A 58 5.75 2.80 -20.52
CA ASN A 58 5.54 2.64 -21.96
C ASN A 58 4.08 2.93 -22.34
N ARG A 59 3.09 2.38 -21.62
CA ARG A 59 1.66 2.66 -21.87
C ARG A 59 1.33 4.14 -21.72
N ILE A 60 1.94 4.81 -20.74
CA ILE A 60 1.76 6.26 -20.56
C ILE A 60 2.39 7.05 -21.70
N ARG A 61 3.60 6.69 -22.11
CA ARG A 61 4.32 7.34 -23.22
C ARG A 61 3.57 7.20 -24.54
N GLU A 62 2.94 6.07 -24.78
CA GLU A 62 2.11 5.79 -25.95
C GLU A 62 0.73 6.48 -25.89
N GLY A 63 0.37 7.09 -24.74
CA GLY A 63 -0.94 7.69 -24.52
C GLY A 63 -2.07 6.69 -24.30
N ALA A 64 -1.73 5.41 -24.09
CA ALA A 64 -2.70 4.33 -23.83
C ALA A 64 -3.24 4.36 -22.42
N ILE A 65 -2.45 4.84 -21.45
CA ILE A 65 -2.87 5.16 -20.08
C ILE A 65 -2.63 6.65 -19.83
N GLY A 66 -3.68 7.37 -19.44
CA GLY A 66 -3.57 8.78 -19.05
C GLY A 66 -2.98 8.91 -17.64
N VAL A 67 -2.28 10.03 -17.37
CA VAL A 67 -1.81 10.35 -16.02
C VAL A 67 -2.03 11.82 -15.67
N ARG A 68 -2.38 12.08 -14.40
CA ARG A 68 -2.46 13.41 -13.78
C ARG A 68 -1.51 13.42 -12.59
N TRP A 69 -0.32 13.96 -12.84
CA TRP A 69 0.71 14.20 -11.82
C TRP A 69 0.36 15.37 -10.93
N GLU A 70 0.93 15.42 -9.72
CA GLU A 70 0.75 16.51 -8.75
C GLU A 70 -0.74 16.83 -8.52
N SER A 71 -1.60 15.82 -8.61
CA SER A 71 -3.04 15.95 -8.68
C SER A 71 -3.73 15.14 -7.58
N ARG A 72 -4.86 15.66 -7.11
CA ARG A 72 -5.66 15.02 -6.05
C ARG A 72 -7.13 14.96 -6.43
N VAL A 73 -7.75 13.84 -6.18
CA VAL A 73 -9.20 13.71 -6.26
C VAL A 73 -9.81 14.52 -5.11
N THR A 74 -10.73 15.41 -5.43
CA THR A 74 -11.46 16.25 -4.48
C THR A 74 -12.90 15.83 -4.30
N ALA A 75 -13.51 15.21 -5.33
CA ALA A 75 -14.86 14.63 -5.24
C ALA A 75 -15.00 13.44 -6.19
N ILE A 76 -15.85 12.49 -5.81
CA ILE A 76 -16.32 11.38 -6.66
C ILE A 76 -17.83 11.54 -6.79
N GLU A 77 -18.29 11.67 -8.01
CA GLU A 77 -19.69 11.90 -8.35
C GLU A 77 -20.20 10.80 -9.28
N PRO A 78 -21.49 10.63 -9.43
CA PRO A 78 -22.03 9.68 -10.41
C PRO A 78 -21.50 9.96 -11.82
N GLY A 79 -20.71 9.03 -12.38
CA GLY A 79 -20.13 9.12 -13.71
C GLY A 79 -18.93 10.06 -13.87
N ALA A 80 -18.41 10.68 -12.81
CA ALA A 80 -17.26 11.57 -12.90
C ALA A 80 -16.45 11.65 -11.62
N THR A 81 -15.18 12.05 -11.78
CA THR A 81 -14.25 12.32 -10.68
C THR A 81 -13.69 13.73 -10.85
N VAL A 82 -13.82 14.55 -9.81
CA VAL A 82 -13.26 15.90 -9.78
C VAL A 82 -11.82 15.83 -9.27
N VAL A 83 -10.90 16.39 -10.04
CA VAL A 83 -9.46 16.32 -9.78
C VAL A 83 -8.88 17.72 -9.75
N ARG A 84 -8.22 18.08 -8.65
CA ARG A 84 -7.41 19.29 -8.56
C ARG A 84 -6.03 19.00 -9.14
N THR A 85 -5.68 19.71 -10.20
CA THR A 85 -4.39 19.64 -10.89
C THR A 85 -3.59 20.95 -10.70
N PRO A 86 -2.31 21.00 -11.03
CA PRO A 86 -1.54 22.26 -11.05
C PRO A 86 -2.12 23.36 -11.97
N LYS A 87 -2.93 22.94 -12.97
CA LYS A 87 -3.55 23.85 -13.93
C LYS A 87 -4.97 24.30 -13.53
N GLY A 88 -5.50 23.77 -12.42
CA GLY A 88 -6.84 24.04 -11.94
C GLY A 88 -7.64 22.76 -11.75
N GLU A 89 -8.95 22.92 -11.60
CA GLU A 89 -9.87 21.79 -11.43
C GLU A 89 -10.23 21.18 -12.78
N GLU A 90 -10.18 19.85 -12.87
CA GLU A 90 -10.54 19.05 -14.03
C GLU A 90 -11.62 18.03 -13.62
N ARG A 91 -12.60 17.82 -14.51
CA ARG A 91 -13.63 16.80 -14.32
C ARG A 91 -13.36 15.65 -15.28
N LEU A 92 -12.94 14.50 -14.76
CA LEU A 92 -12.71 13.29 -15.52
C LEU A 92 -13.98 12.44 -15.56
N HIS A 93 -14.38 11.99 -16.74
CA HIS A 93 -15.41 10.97 -16.84
C HIS A 93 -14.88 9.66 -16.22
N ALA A 94 -15.69 9.02 -15.38
CA ALA A 94 -15.30 7.79 -14.71
C ALA A 94 -16.51 6.92 -14.37
N ARG A 95 -16.56 5.72 -14.93
CA ARG A 95 -17.53 4.69 -14.53
C ARG A 95 -17.08 4.01 -13.24
N PHE A 96 -15.77 3.80 -13.09
CA PHE A 96 -15.15 3.20 -11.92
C PHE A 96 -14.03 4.07 -11.38
N VAL A 97 -13.93 4.13 -10.07
CA VAL A 97 -12.83 4.82 -9.38
C VAL A 97 -12.21 3.82 -8.38
N TYR A 98 -10.95 3.49 -8.59
CA TYR A 98 -10.19 2.62 -7.71
C TYR A 98 -9.20 3.44 -6.89
N VAL A 99 -9.40 3.47 -5.57
CA VAL A 99 -8.57 4.25 -4.65
C VAL A 99 -7.48 3.34 -4.09
N MET A 100 -6.25 3.50 -4.61
CA MET A 100 -5.06 2.70 -4.30
C MET A 100 -4.05 3.55 -3.51
N THR A 101 -4.50 4.15 -2.42
CA THR A 101 -3.75 5.16 -1.65
C THR A 101 -2.88 4.58 -0.54
N GLY A 102 -2.67 3.28 -0.56
CA GLY A 102 -1.87 2.57 0.42
C GLY A 102 -2.71 1.87 1.47
N PHE A 103 -2.01 1.31 2.44
CA PHE A 103 -2.57 0.51 3.53
C PHE A 103 -2.27 1.17 4.87
N ALA A 104 -3.26 1.26 5.72
CA ALA A 104 -3.08 1.68 7.11
C ALA A 104 -3.56 0.55 8.04
N PRO A 105 -2.79 0.18 9.06
CA PRO A 105 -3.20 -0.83 10.01
C PRO A 105 -4.43 -0.36 10.79
N ASN A 106 -5.41 -1.25 10.98
CA ASN A 106 -6.51 -0.96 11.91
C ASN A 106 -6.02 -1.22 13.34
N THR A 107 -5.68 -0.15 14.05
CA THR A 107 -5.17 -0.21 15.42
C THR A 107 -6.26 0.00 16.48
N GLN A 108 -7.53 0.07 16.10
CA GLN A 108 -8.63 0.34 17.01
C GLN A 108 -8.67 -0.64 18.18
N LEU A 109 -8.60 -1.95 17.90
CA LEU A 109 -8.59 -2.99 18.95
C LEU A 109 -7.43 -2.81 19.93
N LEU A 110 -6.24 -2.46 19.45
CA LEU A 110 -5.07 -2.23 20.30
C LEU A 110 -5.25 -1.00 21.19
N ARG A 111 -5.80 0.09 20.64
CA ARG A 111 -6.12 1.31 21.41
C ARG A 111 -7.18 1.02 22.49
N GLU A 112 -8.22 0.28 22.14
CA GLU A 112 -9.27 -0.15 23.11
C GLU A 112 -8.71 -1.07 24.20
N ALA A 113 -7.70 -1.88 23.89
CA ALA A 113 -6.98 -2.70 24.85
C ALA A 113 -5.96 -1.89 25.70
N GLY A 114 -5.81 -0.59 25.46
CA GLY A 114 -4.91 0.28 26.21
C GLY A 114 -3.48 0.36 25.68
N VAL A 115 -3.22 -0.13 24.47
CA VAL A 115 -1.89 0.00 23.83
C VAL A 115 -1.76 1.37 23.17
N PRO A 116 -0.80 2.21 23.56
CA PRO A 116 -0.51 3.46 22.87
C PRO A 116 -0.05 3.17 21.42
N VAL A 117 -0.53 3.98 20.48
CA VAL A 117 -0.12 3.92 19.08
C VAL A 117 0.44 5.28 18.70
N ASP A 118 1.65 5.29 18.20
CA ASP A 118 2.32 6.50 17.73
C ASP A 118 1.57 7.08 16.51
N GLU A 119 1.21 8.35 16.58
CA GLU A 119 0.36 8.99 15.57
C GLU A 119 1.10 9.27 14.25
N GLU A 120 2.42 9.43 14.28
CA GLU A 120 3.21 9.72 13.08
C GLU A 120 3.56 8.45 12.31
N THR A 121 3.88 7.39 13.04
CA THR A 121 4.33 6.12 12.44
C THR A 121 3.25 5.05 12.38
N GLY A 122 2.18 5.17 13.17
CA GLY A 122 1.15 4.16 13.33
C GLY A 122 1.64 2.91 14.07
N ILE A 123 2.83 2.95 14.70
CA ILE A 123 3.42 1.81 15.39
C ILE A 123 2.82 1.67 16.79
N PRO A 124 2.23 0.51 17.13
CA PRO A 124 1.81 0.24 18.50
C PRO A 124 3.02 0.09 19.43
N ALA A 125 2.93 0.65 20.64
CA ALA A 125 4.00 0.56 21.62
C ALA A 125 4.24 -0.90 22.05
N HIS A 126 5.44 -1.41 21.78
CA HIS A 126 5.83 -2.78 22.07
C HIS A 126 7.34 -2.91 22.24
N ASP A 127 7.78 -3.97 22.87
CA ASP A 127 9.18 -4.39 22.92
C ASP A 127 9.55 -5.05 21.59
N PRO A 128 10.56 -4.57 20.85
CA PRO A 128 10.92 -5.10 19.53
C PRO A 128 11.51 -6.52 19.57
N ASP A 129 12.02 -6.95 20.71
CA ASP A 129 12.62 -8.27 20.85
C ASP A 129 11.59 -9.34 21.19
N SER A 130 10.65 -9.04 22.06
CA SER A 130 9.60 -9.97 22.49
C SER A 130 8.28 -9.81 21.74
N LEU A 131 8.03 -8.63 21.14
CA LEU A 131 6.77 -8.22 20.54
C LEU A 131 5.62 -8.10 21.55
N GLU A 132 5.92 -8.07 22.84
CA GLU A 132 4.97 -7.79 23.90
C GLU A 132 4.66 -6.30 23.93
N THR A 133 3.36 -5.96 23.94
CA THR A 133 2.93 -4.57 24.04
C THR A 133 3.15 -4.01 25.44
N THR A 134 2.85 -2.73 25.66
CA THR A 134 2.80 -2.13 27.01
C THR A 134 1.72 -2.73 27.88
N VAL A 135 0.78 -3.49 27.32
CA VAL A 135 -0.24 -4.26 28.07
C VAL A 135 0.32 -5.67 28.28
N PRO A 136 0.61 -6.07 29.55
CA PRO A 136 1.21 -7.38 29.85
C PRO A 136 0.39 -8.53 29.29
N GLY A 137 1.06 -9.47 28.63
CA GLY A 137 0.43 -10.66 28.03
C GLY A 137 -0.23 -10.40 26.67
N LEU A 138 -0.24 -9.17 26.17
CA LEU A 138 -0.71 -8.83 24.83
C LEU A 138 0.48 -8.67 23.88
N PHE A 139 0.50 -9.49 22.84
CA PHE A 139 1.57 -9.52 21.83
C PHE A 139 1.04 -9.10 20.47
N ILE A 140 1.90 -8.51 19.65
CA ILE A 140 1.58 -8.17 18.25
C ILE A 140 2.54 -8.86 17.30
N ALA A 141 2.06 -9.24 16.11
CA ALA A 141 2.86 -9.93 15.09
C ALA A 141 2.41 -9.54 13.67
N GLY A 142 3.30 -9.72 12.70
CA GLY A 142 3.03 -9.40 11.31
C GLY A 142 3.14 -7.91 11.02
N VAL A 143 2.46 -7.45 9.97
CA VAL A 143 2.60 -6.10 9.42
C VAL A 143 2.23 -4.98 10.40
N VAL A 144 1.39 -5.25 11.39
CA VAL A 144 0.96 -4.25 12.38
C VAL A 144 2.12 -3.66 13.19
N VAL A 145 3.24 -4.41 13.38
CA VAL A 145 4.43 -3.91 14.07
C VAL A 145 5.19 -2.83 13.29
N ALA A 146 4.91 -2.70 11.98
CA ALA A 146 5.54 -1.72 11.10
C ALA A 146 4.73 -0.43 10.95
N GLY A 147 3.53 -0.34 11.54
CA GLY A 147 2.67 0.82 11.43
C GLY A 147 2.31 1.15 9.98
N TYR A 148 2.47 2.41 9.58
CA TYR A 148 2.16 2.87 8.22
C TYR A 148 3.16 2.41 7.16
N ASP A 149 4.36 1.98 7.54
CA ASP A 149 5.36 1.45 6.61
C ASP A 149 5.27 -0.07 6.47
N ALA A 150 4.17 -0.54 5.88
CA ALA A 150 3.90 -1.96 5.69
C ALA A 150 5.00 -2.71 4.91
N ASN A 151 5.88 -1.98 4.19
CA ASN A 151 6.98 -2.58 3.43
C ASN A 151 8.15 -3.08 4.29
N LYS A 152 8.12 -2.86 5.60
CA LYS A 152 9.14 -3.39 6.53
C LYS A 152 8.87 -4.81 6.98
N VAL A 153 7.62 -5.27 6.89
CA VAL A 153 7.25 -6.60 7.35
C VAL A 153 6.51 -7.35 6.26
N PHE A 154 7.15 -8.39 5.76
CA PHE A 154 6.63 -9.35 4.81
C PHE A 154 6.51 -10.74 5.46
N ILE A 155 5.99 -11.73 4.72
CA ILE A 155 5.90 -13.12 5.19
C ILE A 155 7.28 -13.65 5.56
N GLU A 156 8.31 -13.31 4.76
CA GLU A 156 9.68 -13.78 4.89
C GLU A 156 10.33 -13.43 6.24
N ASN A 157 10.06 -12.26 6.79
CA ASN A 157 10.58 -11.83 8.09
C ASN A 157 9.53 -11.92 9.20
N GLY A 158 8.26 -11.66 8.91
CA GLY A 158 7.16 -11.70 9.87
C GLY A 158 6.87 -13.10 10.43
N ARG A 159 7.20 -14.17 9.68
CA ARG A 159 7.06 -15.56 10.16
C ARG A 159 7.88 -15.89 11.41
N PHE A 160 8.95 -15.14 11.67
CA PHE A 160 9.80 -15.32 12.87
C PHE A 160 9.26 -14.57 14.09
N HIS A 161 8.19 -13.80 13.97
CA HIS A 161 7.57 -13.13 15.11
C HIS A 161 7.03 -14.15 16.13
N GLY A 162 6.53 -15.29 15.66
CA GLY A 162 6.09 -16.38 16.52
C GLY A 162 7.19 -16.91 17.43
N ASP A 163 8.40 -17.08 16.92
CA ASP A 163 9.56 -17.56 17.68
C ASP A 163 9.92 -16.61 18.82
N LYS A 164 9.86 -15.30 18.57
CA LYS A 164 10.09 -14.25 19.59
C LYS A 164 9.06 -14.32 20.71
N ILE A 165 7.78 -14.40 20.34
CA ILE A 165 6.66 -14.46 21.29
C ILE A 165 6.75 -15.72 22.14
N VAL A 166 6.96 -16.89 21.52
CA VAL A 166 7.10 -18.17 22.24
C VAL A 166 8.32 -18.18 23.17
N ALA A 167 9.45 -17.65 22.73
CA ALA A 167 10.64 -17.52 23.57
C ALA A 167 10.33 -16.67 24.82
N ARG A 168 9.66 -15.54 24.65
CA ARG A 168 9.25 -14.67 25.77
C ARG A 168 8.30 -15.38 26.75
N LEU A 169 7.28 -16.07 26.23
CA LEU A 169 6.30 -16.80 27.06
C LEU A 169 6.96 -17.94 27.86
N LEU A 170 7.98 -18.58 27.31
CA LEU A 170 8.68 -19.68 27.95
C LEU A 170 9.90 -19.24 28.78
N GLY A 171 10.18 -17.93 28.88
CA GLY A 171 11.36 -17.42 29.58
C GLY A 171 12.69 -17.88 28.96
N ARG A 172 12.71 -18.10 27.63
CA ARG A 172 13.88 -18.55 26.87
C ARG A 172 14.54 -17.36 26.14
N PRO A 173 15.84 -17.46 25.81
CA PRO A 173 16.46 -16.47 24.92
C PRO A 173 15.75 -16.41 23.58
N VAL A 174 15.56 -15.20 23.05
CA VAL A 174 15.01 -14.99 21.70
C VAL A 174 16.00 -15.53 20.67
N PRO A 175 15.60 -16.41 19.76
CA PRO A 175 16.46 -16.88 18.69
C PRO A 175 16.95 -15.71 17.83
N PRO A 176 18.22 -15.69 17.39
CA PRO A 176 18.67 -14.69 16.44
C PRO A 176 17.84 -14.79 15.14
N ALA A 177 17.44 -13.66 14.60
CA ALA A 177 16.78 -13.66 13.28
C ALA A 177 17.71 -14.34 12.25
N PRO A 178 17.21 -15.29 11.45
CA PRO A 178 18.02 -15.88 10.40
C PRO A 178 18.49 -14.77 9.47
N ARG A 179 19.77 -14.79 9.09
CA ARG A 179 20.27 -13.91 8.03
C ARG A 179 19.54 -14.32 6.75
N LEU A 180 18.63 -13.48 6.27
CA LEU A 180 18.15 -13.60 4.91
C LEU A 180 19.38 -13.48 4.02
N SER A 181 19.68 -14.52 3.25
CA SER A 181 20.84 -14.52 2.34
C SER A 181 20.74 -13.27 1.46
N ALA A 182 21.86 -12.56 1.31
CA ALA A 182 22.00 -11.32 0.57
C ALA A 182 21.82 -11.48 -0.98
N GLU A 183 21.01 -12.43 -1.42
CA GLU A 183 20.79 -12.77 -2.84
C GLU A 183 19.60 -12.06 -3.47
N LEU A 184 18.97 -11.10 -2.77
CA LEU A 184 17.85 -10.30 -3.34
C LEU A 184 18.22 -8.83 -3.58
N ASP A 185 19.51 -8.47 -3.46
CA ASP A 185 20.04 -7.13 -3.72
C ASP A 185 20.71 -7.00 -5.09
N THR A 186 20.19 -7.68 -6.13
CA THR A 186 20.63 -7.46 -7.53
C THR A 186 19.45 -7.22 -8.44
#